data_49e84b5e049e6c23c2e05f545425062f
#
_entry.id   49e84b5e049e6c23c2e05f545425062f
#
_cell.length_a   1.000
_cell.length_b   1.000
_cell.length_c   1.000
_cell.angle_alpha   90.00
_cell.angle_beta   90.00
_cell.angle_gamma   90.00
#
_symmetry.space_group_name_H-M   'P 1'
#
loop_
_entity.id
_entity.type
_entity.pdbx_description
1 polymer ?
#
loop_
_entity_poly.entity_id
_entity_poly.type
_entity_poly.pdbx_seq_one_letter_code
_entity_poly.pdbx_strand_id
1 'polypeptide(L)'
;MNKPLFEASSERSPGFTHVVLITTGSVASVKAPLIVQTLLQYENVKVEVVATDASLTFYDPESIVKTGSRIWTNRDEWRDNYKIGNPILHIELRRWADIVLIAPCSANTLAKMASGLCDNLATSLLRALAPTTPTYVFPAMNTLMYEHPLTAEHIRIVKEILRYEVVGPIGKALACGDIGMGAMTEWSDIVNIVVNKFNLKKHE
;
A
#
# COMPACT_ATOMS: atom_id res chain seq x y z
N MET A 1 12.70 -6.51 -18.21
CA MET A 1 11.61 -6.76 -19.19
C MET A 1 10.54 -5.69 -19.00
N ASN A 2 10.04 -5.11 -20.09
CA ASN A 2 8.91 -4.18 -19.99
C ASN A 2 7.65 -4.98 -19.60
N LYS A 3 7.04 -4.63 -18.46
CA LYS A 3 5.74 -5.19 -18.09
C LYS A 3 4.68 -4.80 -19.13
N PRO A 4 3.65 -5.62 -19.39
CA PRO A 4 2.54 -5.22 -20.25
C PRO A 4 1.84 -3.97 -19.70
N LEU A 5 1.10 -3.27 -20.56
CA LEU A 5 0.23 -2.17 -20.12
C LEU A 5 -0.85 -2.74 -19.18
N PHE A 6 -1.12 -2.02 -18.10
CA PHE A 6 -2.15 -2.39 -17.13
C PHE A 6 -3.43 -1.63 -17.45
N GLU A 7 -4.49 -2.36 -17.72
CA GLU A 7 -5.82 -1.80 -17.95
C GLU A 7 -6.82 -2.47 -17.01
N ALA A 8 -7.47 -1.68 -16.17
CA ALA A 8 -8.40 -2.21 -15.17
C ALA A 8 -9.53 -3.02 -15.80
N SER A 9 -10.01 -2.63 -16.98
CA SER A 9 -11.11 -3.31 -17.68
C SER A 9 -10.78 -4.75 -18.07
N SER A 10 -9.52 -5.04 -18.40
CA SER A 10 -9.06 -6.40 -18.77
C SER A 10 -8.49 -7.18 -17.59
N GLU A 11 -8.03 -6.48 -16.55
CA GLU A 11 -7.34 -7.09 -15.40
C GLU A 11 -8.28 -7.41 -14.23
N ARG A 12 -9.44 -6.77 -14.15
CA ARG A 12 -10.46 -7.10 -13.15
C ARG A 12 -11.12 -8.44 -13.46
N SER A 13 -11.32 -9.23 -12.42
CA SER A 13 -12.04 -10.51 -12.49
C SER A 13 -13.35 -10.37 -11.73
N PRO A 14 -14.52 -10.62 -12.35
CA PRO A 14 -15.80 -10.61 -11.64
C PRO A 14 -15.78 -11.57 -10.45
N GLY A 15 -16.29 -11.13 -9.30
CA GLY A 15 -16.34 -11.93 -8.07
C GLY A 15 -15.03 -11.99 -7.28
N PHE A 16 -13.97 -11.34 -7.76
CA PHE A 16 -12.71 -11.24 -7.03
C PHE A 16 -12.61 -9.95 -6.22
N THR A 17 -11.92 -10.02 -5.08
CA THR A 17 -11.48 -8.85 -4.31
C THR A 17 -10.10 -8.41 -4.78
N HIS A 18 -9.99 -7.17 -5.19
CA HIS A 18 -8.76 -6.58 -5.76
C HIS A 18 -8.09 -5.67 -4.74
N VAL A 19 -6.96 -6.13 -4.20
CA VAL A 19 -6.21 -5.44 -3.15
C VAL A 19 -5.01 -4.74 -3.75
N VAL A 20 -4.89 -3.44 -3.56
CA VAL A 20 -3.65 -2.71 -3.81
C VAL A 20 -2.90 -2.54 -2.50
N LEU A 21 -1.71 -3.14 -2.41
CA LEU A 21 -0.79 -2.97 -1.29
C LEU A 21 0.29 -1.94 -1.68
N ILE A 22 0.33 -0.82 -0.97
CA ILE A 22 1.37 0.20 -1.13
C ILE A 22 2.43 -0.01 -0.05
N THR A 23 3.69 -0.18 -0.45
CA THR A 23 4.83 -0.28 0.47
C THR A 23 5.70 0.98 0.39
N THR A 24 6.13 1.49 1.54
CA THR A 24 6.90 2.72 1.62
C THR A 24 8.17 2.58 2.46
N GLY A 25 9.02 3.59 2.48
CA GLY A 25 10.35 3.57 3.09
C GLY A 25 10.33 3.40 4.61
N SER A 26 10.03 2.20 5.08
CA SER A 26 10.14 1.78 6.48
C SER A 26 10.63 0.33 6.53
N VAL A 27 11.41 -0.01 7.56
CA VAL A 27 11.88 -1.38 7.82
C VAL A 27 10.72 -2.38 7.86
N ALA A 28 9.53 -1.95 8.30
CA ALA A 28 8.34 -2.79 8.33
C ALA A 28 7.91 -3.33 6.95
N SER A 29 8.43 -2.75 5.84
CA SER A 29 8.22 -3.29 4.49
C SER A 29 8.72 -4.72 4.31
N VAL A 30 9.62 -5.21 5.17
CA VAL A 30 10.03 -6.62 5.23
C VAL A 30 8.84 -7.59 5.41
N LYS A 31 7.69 -7.09 5.88
CA LYS A 31 6.47 -7.87 6.07
C LYS A 31 5.56 -7.92 4.83
N ALA A 32 5.83 -7.11 3.79
CA ALA A 32 5.01 -7.06 2.59
C ALA A 32 4.82 -8.44 1.92
N PRO A 33 5.87 -9.27 1.75
CA PRO A 33 5.70 -10.60 1.18
C PRO A 33 4.74 -11.49 1.99
N LEU A 34 4.75 -11.40 3.33
CA LEU A 34 3.86 -12.18 4.19
C LEU A 34 2.39 -11.74 4.02
N ILE A 35 2.14 -10.44 3.91
CA ILE A 35 0.80 -9.89 3.66
C ILE A 35 0.28 -10.42 2.32
N VAL A 36 1.07 -10.31 1.25
CA VAL A 36 0.69 -10.77 -0.09
C VAL A 36 0.42 -12.28 -0.10
N GLN A 37 1.37 -13.08 0.39
CA GLN A 37 1.26 -14.54 0.41
C GLN A 37 0.05 -15.01 1.20
N THR A 38 -0.27 -14.34 2.33
CA THR A 38 -1.40 -14.74 3.17
C THR A 38 -2.72 -14.32 2.55
N LEU A 39 -2.83 -13.12 1.95
CA LEU A 39 -4.04 -12.71 1.24
C LEU A 39 -4.37 -13.66 0.08
N LEU A 40 -3.36 -14.14 -0.64
CA LEU A 40 -3.54 -15.09 -1.74
C LEU A 40 -3.92 -16.51 -1.30
N GLN A 41 -3.94 -16.81 0.01
CA GLN A 41 -4.52 -18.06 0.54
C GLN A 41 -6.06 -18.02 0.61
N TYR A 42 -6.66 -16.87 0.30
CA TYR A 42 -8.10 -16.72 0.30
C TYR A 42 -8.65 -16.76 -1.13
N GLU A 43 -9.82 -17.38 -1.27
CA GLU A 43 -10.51 -17.52 -2.54
C GLU A 43 -10.83 -16.16 -3.16
N ASN A 44 -10.68 -16.07 -4.47
CA ASN A 44 -11.06 -14.91 -5.25
C ASN A 44 -10.39 -13.60 -4.77
N VAL A 45 -9.12 -13.67 -4.40
CA VAL A 45 -8.31 -12.49 -4.05
C VAL A 45 -7.22 -12.29 -5.10
N LYS A 46 -7.05 -11.06 -5.52
CA LYS A 46 -5.91 -10.60 -6.34
C LYS A 46 -5.20 -9.46 -5.64
N VAL A 47 -3.89 -9.46 -5.69
CA VAL A 47 -3.05 -8.43 -5.06
C VAL A 47 -2.12 -7.82 -6.10
N GLU A 48 -2.11 -6.51 -6.19
CA GLU A 48 -1.11 -5.72 -6.90
C GLU A 48 -0.32 -4.88 -5.88
N VAL A 49 0.99 -4.80 -6.04
CA VAL A 49 1.85 -4.07 -5.11
C VAL A 49 2.36 -2.80 -5.78
N VAL A 50 2.25 -1.67 -5.09
CA VAL A 50 2.87 -0.40 -5.49
C VAL A 50 4.00 -0.11 -4.51
N ALA A 51 5.23 -0.15 -4.99
CA ALA A 51 6.41 0.01 -4.16
C ALA A 51 7.08 1.37 -4.43
N THR A 52 7.34 2.13 -3.36
CA THR A 52 8.29 3.24 -3.46
C THR A 52 9.72 2.69 -3.54
N ASP A 53 10.63 3.40 -4.22
CA ASP A 53 12.02 2.95 -4.36
C ASP A 53 12.65 2.65 -2.99
N ALA A 54 12.37 3.47 -1.98
CA ALA A 54 12.86 3.26 -0.62
C ALA A 54 12.35 1.96 0.03
N SER A 55 11.15 1.48 -0.31
CA SER A 55 10.61 0.25 0.27
C SER A 55 11.32 -1.01 -0.23
N LEU A 56 11.79 -1.00 -1.47
CA LEU A 56 12.49 -2.12 -2.11
C LEU A 56 13.85 -2.46 -1.48
N THR A 57 14.36 -1.57 -0.60
CA THR A 57 15.55 -1.86 0.21
C THR A 57 15.31 -2.95 1.27
N PHE A 58 14.05 -3.17 1.67
CA PHE A 58 13.73 -3.97 2.85
C PHE A 58 13.20 -5.37 2.55
N TYR A 59 12.91 -5.70 1.30
CA TYR A 59 12.50 -7.05 0.90
C TYR A 59 12.94 -7.37 -0.53
N ASP A 60 13.07 -8.67 -0.83
CA ASP A 60 13.33 -9.13 -2.17
C ASP A 60 12.03 -9.09 -3.00
N PRO A 61 11.96 -8.29 -4.08
CA PRO A 61 10.80 -8.23 -4.97
C PRO A 61 10.39 -9.59 -5.53
N GLU A 62 11.33 -10.48 -5.79
CA GLU A 62 11.05 -11.83 -6.31
C GLU A 62 10.19 -12.67 -5.37
N SER A 63 10.24 -12.41 -4.05
CA SER A 63 9.39 -13.08 -3.06
C SER A 63 7.90 -12.80 -3.26
N ILE A 64 7.56 -11.65 -3.86
CA ILE A 64 6.19 -11.26 -4.24
C ILE A 64 5.88 -11.73 -5.66
N VAL A 65 6.78 -11.49 -6.62
CA VAL A 65 6.56 -11.85 -8.03
C VAL A 65 6.29 -13.35 -8.19
N LYS A 66 6.97 -14.21 -7.44
CA LYS A 66 6.74 -15.66 -7.42
C LYS A 66 5.35 -16.08 -6.99
N THR A 67 4.59 -15.22 -6.32
CA THR A 67 3.18 -15.48 -5.97
C THR A 67 2.20 -15.22 -7.12
N GLY A 68 2.68 -14.66 -8.23
CA GLY A 68 1.84 -14.20 -9.35
C GLY A 68 1.40 -12.73 -9.24
N SER A 69 1.69 -12.06 -8.11
CA SER A 69 1.44 -10.62 -7.94
C SER A 69 2.50 -9.78 -8.65
N ARG A 70 2.10 -8.61 -9.16
CA ARG A 70 3.05 -7.68 -9.80
C ARG A 70 3.45 -6.59 -8.80
N ILE A 71 4.67 -6.07 -8.98
CA ILE A 71 5.16 -4.91 -8.24
C ILE A 71 5.30 -3.76 -9.23
N TRP A 72 4.67 -2.65 -8.94
CA TRP A 72 4.69 -1.42 -9.71
C TRP A 72 5.51 -0.36 -9.01
N THR A 73 6.34 0.33 -9.76
CA THR A 73 7.27 1.35 -9.27
C THR A 73 7.11 2.66 -10.07
N ASN A 74 7.81 3.72 -9.66
CA ASN A 74 7.83 4.97 -10.42
C ASN A 74 8.27 4.79 -11.87
N ARG A 75 9.16 3.83 -12.15
CA ARG A 75 9.63 3.55 -13.51
C ARG A 75 8.54 2.96 -14.41
N ASP A 76 7.52 2.36 -13.82
CA ASP A 76 6.40 1.77 -14.55
C ASP A 76 5.33 2.81 -14.90
N GLU A 77 5.29 3.96 -14.19
CA GLU A 77 4.32 5.04 -14.40
C GLU A 77 4.51 5.75 -15.74
N TRP A 78 5.71 6.26 -15.97
CA TRP A 78 6.05 7.00 -17.19
C TRP A 78 7.11 6.24 -17.99
N ARG A 79 6.63 5.43 -18.93
CA ARG A 79 7.50 4.61 -19.78
C ARG A 79 8.04 5.45 -20.93
N ASP A 80 9.23 5.11 -21.39
CA ASP A 80 9.90 5.80 -22.52
C ASP A 80 9.06 5.81 -23.80
N ASN A 81 8.15 4.85 -23.96
CA ASN A 81 7.27 4.70 -25.13
C ASN A 81 5.83 5.12 -24.87
N TYR A 82 5.54 5.90 -23.81
CA TYR A 82 4.21 6.42 -23.56
C TYR A 82 3.73 7.28 -24.72
N LYS A 83 2.49 7.04 -25.14
CA LYS A 83 1.78 7.84 -26.17
C LYS A 83 0.46 8.33 -25.60
N ILE A 84 0.02 9.50 -26.05
CA ILE A 84 -1.29 10.04 -25.69
C ILE A 84 -2.37 9.00 -26.08
N GLY A 85 -3.22 8.63 -25.11
CA GLY A 85 -4.22 7.56 -25.27
C GLY A 85 -3.83 6.23 -24.63
N ASN A 86 -2.54 6.03 -24.26
CA ASN A 86 -2.16 4.86 -23.49
C ASN A 86 -2.75 4.94 -22.07
N PRO A 87 -3.03 3.78 -21.42
CA PRO A 87 -3.46 3.71 -20.04
C PRO A 87 -2.44 4.40 -19.12
N ILE A 88 -2.91 5.18 -18.16
CA ILE A 88 -2.10 5.80 -17.12
C ILE A 88 -2.15 4.91 -15.90
N LEU A 89 -1.01 4.42 -15.45
CA LEU A 89 -0.93 3.33 -14.48
C LEU A 89 -1.64 3.66 -13.15
N HIS A 90 -1.41 4.83 -12.54
CA HIS A 90 -2.10 5.18 -11.30
C HIS A 90 -3.63 5.28 -11.46
N ILE A 91 -4.10 5.69 -12.63
CA ILE A 91 -5.54 5.74 -12.94
C ILE A 91 -6.11 4.33 -13.08
N GLU A 92 -5.40 3.45 -13.76
CA GLU A 92 -5.86 2.07 -13.94
C GLU A 92 -5.80 1.28 -12.63
N LEU A 93 -4.76 1.44 -11.83
CA LEU A 93 -4.67 0.80 -10.51
C LEU A 93 -5.80 1.26 -9.57
N ARG A 94 -6.15 2.57 -9.57
CA ARG A 94 -7.27 3.06 -8.76
C ARG A 94 -8.64 2.50 -9.22
N ARG A 95 -8.82 2.29 -10.52
CA ARG A 95 -10.03 1.70 -11.10
C ARG A 95 -10.12 0.21 -10.80
N TRP A 96 -8.97 -0.43 -10.67
CA TRP A 96 -8.87 -1.85 -10.39
C TRP A 96 -9.08 -2.17 -8.90
N ALA A 97 -8.68 -1.29 -7.98
CA ALA A 97 -8.70 -1.53 -6.55
C ALA A 97 -10.12 -1.54 -5.96
N ASP A 98 -10.43 -2.55 -5.16
CA ASP A 98 -11.58 -2.58 -4.25
C ASP A 98 -11.19 -2.10 -2.84
N ILE A 99 -9.91 -2.19 -2.49
CA ILE A 99 -9.32 -1.72 -1.24
C ILE A 99 -7.85 -1.35 -1.45
N VAL A 100 -7.41 -0.32 -0.73
CA VAL A 100 -6.00 0.11 -0.74
C VAL A 100 -5.43 0.04 0.68
N LEU A 101 -4.29 -0.61 0.82
CA LEU A 101 -3.54 -0.74 2.07
C LEU A 101 -2.20 -0.02 1.92
N ILE A 102 -1.88 0.93 2.79
CA ILE A 102 -0.56 1.55 2.86
C ILE A 102 0.18 0.91 4.05
N ALA A 103 0.89 -0.17 3.81
CA ALA A 103 1.51 -1.01 4.84
C ALA A 103 2.95 -1.42 4.47
N PRO A 104 3.92 -0.75 5.06
CA PRO A 104 3.86 0.36 6.01
C PRO A 104 3.64 1.72 5.35
N CYS A 105 3.14 2.69 6.15
CA CYS A 105 3.14 4.10 5.82
C CYS A 105 4.27 4.81 6.58
N SER A 106 5.32 5.21 5.88
CA SER A 106 6.42 5.99 6.45
C SER A 106 5.99 7.43 6.76
N ALA A 107 6.72 8.10 7.67
CA ALA A 107 6.49 9.51 7.97
C ALA A 107 6.53 10.40 6.71
N ASN A 108 7.44 10.11 5.77
CA ASN A 108 7.54 10.82 4.50
C ASN A 108 6.26 10.66 3.66
N THR A 109 5.76 9.44 3.50
CA THR A 109 4.53 9.20 2.72
C THR A 109 3.31 9.80 3.41
N LEU A 110 3.24 9.71 4.75
CA LEU A 110 2.19 10.34 5.55
C LEU A 110 2.17 11.86 5.34
N ALA A 111 3.33 12.51 5.40
CA ALA A 111 3.47 13.94 5.14
C ALA A 111 3.07 14.31 3.71
N LYS A 112 3.48 13.53 2.71
CA LYS A 112 3.11 13.74 1.30
C LYS A 112 1.61 13.66 1.09
N MET A 113 0.96 12.65 1.65
CA MET A 113 -0.51 12.53 1.58
C MET A 113 -1.20 13.74 2.21
N ALA A 114 -0.79 14.12 3.42
CA ALA A 114 -1.37 15.26 4.14
C ALA A 114 -1.19 16.59 3.39
N SER A 115 -0.07 16.75 2.69
CA SER A 115 0.26 17.96 1.90
C SER A 115 -0.24 17.89 0.44
N GLY A 116 -0.81 16.76 0.00
CA GLY A 116 -1.33 16.59 -1.36
C GLY A 116 -0.24 16.46 -2.44
N LEU A 117 0.98 16.05 -2.08
CA LEU A 117 2.06 15.82 -3.04
C LEU A 117 1.82 14.56 -3.88
N CYS A 118 2.14 14.63 -5.18
CA CYS A 118 1.95 13.56 -6.16
C CYS A 118 3.24 13.36 -6.97
N ASP A 119 4.37 13.15 -6.29
CA ASP A 119 5.69 13.08 -6.90
C ASP A 119 6.17 11.65 -7.20
N ASN A 120 5.31 10.65 -6.99
CA ASN A 120 5.57 9.26 -7.27
C ASN A 120 4.26 8.48 -7.54
N LEU A 121 4.38 7.26 -8.08
CA LEU A 121 3.23 6.40 -8.41
C LEU A 121 2.29 6.21 -7.21
N ALA A 122 2.83 5.95 -6.02
CA ALA A 122 2.03 5.70 -4.81
C ALA A 122 1.17 6.93 -4.45
N THR A 123 1.78 8.11 -4.39
CA THR A 123 1.07 9.35 -4.04
C THR A 123 0.13 9.83 -5.15
N SER A 124 0.47 9.61 -6.42
CA SER A 124 -0.42 9.88 -7.56
C SER A 124 -1.66 8.98 -7.51
N LEU A 125 -1.49 7.69 -7.23
CA LEU A 125 -2.60 6.75 -7.06
C LEU A 125 -3.50 7.18 -5.90
N LEU A 126 -2.93 7.48 -4.72
CA LEU A 126 -3.69 7.92 -3.55
C LEU A 126 -4.46 9.22 -3.80
N ARG A 127 -3.88 10.16 -4.53
CA ARG A 127 -4.54 11.42 -4.91
C ARG A 127 -5.71 11.21 -5.88
N ALA A 128 -5.62 10.16 -6.70
CA ALA A 128 -6.63 9.83 -7.71
C ALA A 128 -7.74 8.90 -7.20
N LEU A 129 -7.65 8.38 -5.96
CA LEU A 129 -8.64 7.44 -5.42
C LEU A 129 -10.04 8.06 -5.35
N ALA A 130 -11.03 7.22 -5.64
CA ALA A 130 -12.42 7.59 -5.36
C ALA A 130 -12.65 7.65 -3.84
N PRO A 131 -13.44 8.62 -3.34
CA PRO A 131 -13.73 8.74 -1.90
C PRO A 131 -14.42 7.51 -1.31
N THR A 132 -15.01 6.67 -2.15
CA THR A 132 -15.68 5.42 -1.78
C THR A 132 -14.75 4.22 -1.68
N THR A 133 -13.50 4.32 -2.15
CA THR A 133 -12.53 3.24 -2.06
C THR A 133 -12.00 3.12 -0.63
N PRO A 134 -12.27 2.01 0.08
CA PRO A 134 -11.72 1.80 1.42
C PRO A 134 -10.21 1.87 1.40
N THR A 135 -9.64 2.73 2.24
CA THR A 135 -8.20 2.97 2.28
C THR A 135 -7.72 2.93 3.72
N TYR A 136 -6.76 2.05 3.99
CA TYR A 136 -6.19 1.84 5.31
C TYR A 136 -4.72 2.25 5.34
N VAL A 137 -4.35 2.99 6.36
CA VAL A 137 -2.99 3.51 6.55
C VAL A 137 -2.41 2.91 7.82
N PHE A 138 -1.27 2.25 7.70
CA PHE A 138 -0.56 1.60 8.79
C PHE A 138 0.78 2.33 9.05
N PRO A 139 0.80 3.35 9.91
CA PRO A 139 2.02 4.12 10.20
C PRO A 139 3.12 3.24 10.76
N ALA A 140 4.37 3.48 10.31
CA ALA A 140 5.55 2.79 10.81
C ALA A 140 6.78 3.71 10.71
N MET A 141 7.30 4.11 11.87
CA MET A 141 8.42 5.04 12.00
C MET A 141 9.07 4.94 13.38
N ASN A 142 10.24 5.54 13.56
CA ASN A 142 10.87 5.68 14.88
C ASN A 142 9.94 6.43 15.86
N THR A 143 10.06 6.14 17.15
CA THR A 143 9.21 6.72 18.20
C THR A 143 9.24 8.25 18.21
N LEU A 144 10.42 8.88 18.11
CA LEU A 144 10.53 10.34 18.08
C LEU A 144 9.90 10.95 16.82
N MET A 145 9.95 10.23 15.69
CA MET A 145 9.21 10.65 14.48
C MET A 145 7.71 10.55 14.68
N TYR A 146 7.25 9.53 15.39
CA TYR A 146 5.82 9.38 15.68
C TYR A 146 5.33 10.45 16.68
N GLU A 147 6.11 10.76 17.69
CA GLU A 147 5.81 11.77 18.69
C GLU A 147 5.99 13.20 18.18
N HIS A 148 6.59 13.37 17.00
CA HIS A 148 6.80 14.70 16.43
C HIS A 148 5.45 15.40 16.16
N PRO A 149 5.30 16.70 16.53
CA PRO A 149 4.02 17.42 16.38
C PRO A 149 3.40 17.35 14.99
N LEU A 150 4.21 17.40 13.92
CA LEU A 150 3.71 17.28 12.55
C LEU A 150 3.09 15.91 12.26
N THR A 151 3.54 14.85 12.92
CA THR A 151 2.96 13.51 12.69
C THR A 151 1.51 13.46 13.15
N ALA A 152 1.20 14.02 14.32
CA ALA A 152 -0.18 14.13 14.81
C ALA A 152 -1.07 14.92 13.84
N GLU A 153 -0.57 16.05 13.32
CA GLU A 153 -1.30 16.88 12.36
C GLU A 153 -1.50 16.14 11.01
N HIS A 154 -0.49 15.45 10.50
CA HIS A 154 -0.63 14.67 9.27
C HIS A 154 -1.64 13.52 9.44
N ILE A 155 -1.62 12.83 10.57
CA ILE A 155 -2.63 11.79 10.89
C ILE A 155 -4.02 12.40 10.93
N ARG A 156 -4.19 13.56 11.56
CA ARG A 156 -5.47 14.28 11.60
C ARG A 156 -6.00 14.57 10.20
N ILE A 157 -5.16 15.14 9.33
CA ILE A 157 -5.54 15.45 7.93
C ILE A 157 -5.94 14.17 7.19
N VAL A 158 -5.15 13.09 7.32
CA VAL A 158 -5.43 11.81 6.66
C VAL A 158 -6.75 11.20 7.12
N LYS A 159 -7.07 11.28 8.42
CA LYS A 159 -8.32 10.76 9.00
C LYS A 159 -9.53 11.64 8.69
N GLU A 160 -9.41 12.95 8.90
CA GLU A 160 -10.57 13.85 8.89
C GLU A 160 -10.87 14.42 7.50
N ILE A 161 -9.82 14.71 6.70
CA ILE A 161 -9.97 15.33 5.38
C ILE A 161 -9.97 14.26 4.28
N LEU A 162 -8.98 13.35 4.27
CA LEU A 162 -8.92 12.28 3.27
C LEU A 162 -9.87 11.13 3.60
N ARG A 163 -10.32 11.02 4.86
CA ARG A 163 -11.23 9.98 5.38
C ARG A 163 -10.65 8.57 5.22
N TYR A 164 -9.33 8.44 5.34
CA TYR A 164 -8.67 7.15 5.38
C TYR A 164 -8.66 6.60 6.80
N GLU A 165 -8.74 5.29 6.94
CA GLU A 165 -8.67 4.63 8.24
C GLU A 165 -7.20 4.46 8.63
N VAL A 166 -6.79 5.11 9.73
CA VAL A 166 -5.43 4.98 10.29
C VAL A 166 -5.47 3.97 11.42
N VAL A 167 -4.72 2.87 11.26
CA VAL A 167 -4.66 1.76 12.21
C VAL A 167 -3.25 1.64 12.77
N GLY A 168 -3.11 1.70 14.07
CA GLY A 168 -1.82 1.78 14.76
C GLY A 168 -1.24 3.20 14.77
N PRO A 169 0.09 3.34 14.96
CA PRO A 169 1.06 2.25 15.19
C PRO A 169 0.89 1.57 16.54
N ILE A 170 1.65 0.49 16.76
CA ILE A 170 1.68 -0.24 18.04
C ILE A 170 2.97 0.03 18.81
N GLY A 171 2.91 -0.19 20.12
CA GLY A 171 4.11 -0.16 20.98
C GLY A 171 4.88 -1.46 20.89
N LYS A 172 6.17 -1.39 20.55
CA LYS A 172 7.07 -2.54 20.40
C LYS A 172 8.53 -2.11 20.48
N ALA A 173 9.43 -3.09 20.66
CA ALA A 173 10.83 -2.86 20.36
C ALA A 173 11.00 -2.62 18.85
N LEU A 174 11.54 -1.48 18.49
CA LEU A 174 11.76 -1.07 17.11
C LEU A 174 13.10 -1.59 16.56
N ALA A 175 13.23 -1.66 15.26
CA ALA A 175 14.47 -2.11 14.61
C ALA A 175 15.69 -1.24 14.91
N CYS A 176 15.51 0.01 15.33
CA CYS A 176 16.58 0.90 15.80
C CYS A 176 17.02 0.66 17.25
N GLY A 177 16.37 -0.27 17.97
CA GLY A 177 16.63 -0.57 19.37
C GLY A 177 15.78 0.20 20.38
N ASP A 178 15.04 1.21 19.95
CA ASP A 178 14.13 1.96 20.81
C ASP A 178 12.91 1.10 21.19
N ILE A 179 12.39 1.31 22.40
CA ILE A 179 11.13 0.72 22.86
C ILE A 179 10.12 1.85 22.98
N GLY A 180 9.06 1.76 22.17
CA GLY A 180 8.03 2.80 22.17
C GLY A 180 7.00 2.61 21.07
N MET A 181 6.16 3.65 20.90
CA MET A 181 5.18 3.69 19.82
C MET A 181 5.86 3.97 18.49
N GLY A 182 5.43 3.28 17.43
CA GLY A 182 5.95 3.52 16.10
C GLY A 182 6.04 2.28 15.22
N ALA A 183 5.89 1.08 15.77
CA ALA A 183 5.86 -0.16 15.00
C ALA A 183 4.55 -0.28 14.19
N MET A 184 4.66 -0.78 12.97
CA MET A 184 3.46 -1.11 12.16
C MET A 184 2.58 -2.14 12.90
N THR A 185 1.27 -1.97 12.78
CA THR A 185 0.28 -3.01 13.15
C THR A 185 0.74 -4.38 12.63
N GLU A 186 0.52 -5.44 13.40
CA GLU A 186 0.95 -6.78 13.01
C GLU A 186 0.37 -7.15 11.63
N TRP A 187 1.20 -7.74 10.79
CA TRP A 187 0.83 -8.07 9.42
C TRP A 187 -0.39 -8.99 9.34
N SER A 188 -0.56 -9.88 10.32
CA SER A 188 -1.73 -10.75 10.43
C SER A 188 -3.02 -9.97 10.66
N ASP A 189 -2.98 -8.90 11.47
CA ASP A 189 -4.13 -8.05 11.73
C ASP A 189 -4.50 -7.23 10.50
N ILE A 190 -3.50 -6.80 9.72
CA ILE A 190 -3.71 -6.13 8.43
C ILE A 190 -4.47 -7.06 7.47
N VAL A 191 -4.07 -8.32 7.37
CA VAL A 191 -4.77 -9.34 6.58
C VAL A 191 -6.19 -9.54 7.09
N ASN A 192 -6.37 -9.67 8.41
CA ASN A 192 -7.69 -9.88 9.02
C ASN A 192 -8.67 -8.74 8.73
N ILE A 193 -8.21 -7.49 8.61
CA ILE A 193 -9.05 -6.36 8.20
C ILE A 193 -9.66 -6.61 6.82
N VAL A 194 -8.86 -7.07 5.86
CA VAL A 194 -9.35 -7.37 4.49
C VAL A 194 -10.30 -8.57 4.51
N VAL A 195 -9.91 -9.65 5.20
CA VAL A 195 -10.69 -10.88 5.32
C VAL A 195 -12.08 -10.58 5.89
N ASN A 196 -12.14 -9.86 6.99
CA ASN A 196 -13.41 -9.53 7.65
C ASN A 196 -14.25 -8.57 6.80
N LYS A 197 -13.62 -7.57 6.15
CA LYS A 197 -14.34 -6.57 5.35
C LYS A 197 -15.06 -7.20 4.15
N PHE A 198 -14.46 -8.20 3.52
CA PHE A 198 -14.98 -8.85 2.32
C PHE A 198 -15.53 -10.26 2.59
N ASN A 199 -15.56 -10.72 3.87
CA ASN A 199 -15.99 -12.06 4.26
C ASN A 199 -15.29 -13.17 3.45
N LEU A 200 -13.96 -13.02 3.29
CA LEU A 200 -13.16 -13.92 2.47
C LEU A 200 -13.08 -15.32 3.09
N LYS A 201 -13.13 -16.34 2.25
CA LYS A 201 -12.96 -17.76 2.64
C LYS A 201 -11.55 -18.20 2.28
N LYS A 202 -10.93 -18.97 3.16
CA LYS A 202 -9.62 -19.56 2.89
C LYS A 202 -9.78 -20.74 1.94
N HIS A 203 -8.82 -20.94 1.04
CA HIS A 203 -8.75 -22.17 0.25
C HIS A 203 -8.71 -23.39 1.18
N GLU A 204 -9.44 -24.45 0.85
CA GLU A 204 -9.40 -25.74 1.54
C GLU A 204 -8.05 -26.44 1.39
#